data_989ad9f15ed47caa6e064c894a70168c
#
_entry.id   989ad9f15ed47caa6e064c894a70168c
#
_cell.length_a   1.000
_cell.length_b   1.000
_cell.length_c   1.000
_cell.angle_alpha   90.00
_cell.angle_beta   90.00
_cell.angle_gamma   90.00
#
_symmetry.space_group_name_H-M   'P 1'
#
loop_
_entity.id
_entity.type
_entity.pdbx_description
1 polymer ?
#
loop_
_entity_poly.entity_id
_entity_poly.type
_entity_poly.pdbx_seq_one_letter_code
_entity_poly.pdbx_strand_id
1 'polypeptide(L)'
;NNTRLIARLDIKGEKLIKGMHLEGLRVIGDPNEYAKKYYNTGADELIYIDIVASLYQRSKLTEIIKKTANSVFVPMTVGGGIRNTQDVTDLLNSGADKVAINTAAVKRPELISEVSQKFGTQCMIVSIEAKKKKDNNWEVYTDCGRERTGIDVLDWAIKAEKYGAGELLI
;
A
#
# COMPACT_ATOMS: atom_id res chain seq x y z
N ASN A 1 12.65 17.96 -12.36
CA ASN A 1 11.84 17.24 -11.36
C ASN A 1 10.58 16.75 -12.08
N ASN A 2 10.53 15.46 -12.40
CA ASN A 2 9.32 14.86 -12.95
C ASN A 2 8.44 14.41 -11.77
N THR A 3 7.36 15.15 -11.54
CA THR A 3 6.31 14.74 -10.60
C THR A 3 5.57 13.56 -11.21
N ARG A 4 5.46 12.44 -10.47
CA ARG A 4 4.67 11.27 -10.87
C ARG A 4 3.23 11.44 -10.40
N LEU A 5 2.28 11.16 -11.29
CA LEU A 5 0.87 11.08 -10.95
C LEU A 5 0.52 9.64 -10.60
N ILE A 6 0.25 9.36 -9.34
CA ILE A 6 -0.05 8.03 -8.82
C ILE A 6 -1.53 7.94 -8.46
N ALA A 7 -2.26 7.03 -9.11
CA ALA A 7 -3.66 6.79 -8.78
C ALA A 7 -3.77 5.72 -7.68
N ARG A 8 -4.40 6.07 -6.56
CA ARG A 8 -4.68 5.15 -5.46
C ARG A 8 -6.11 4.62 -5.53
N LEU A 9 -6.24 3.31 -5.44
CA LEU A 9 -7.50 2.58 -5.45
C LEU A 9 -7.63 1.77 -4.16
N ASP A 10 -8.56 2.15 -3.31
CA ASP A 10 -8.86 1.42 -2.08
C ASP A 10 -9.87 0.30 -2.39
N ILE A 11 -9.55 -0.92 -1.96
CA ILE A 11 -10.30 -2.13 -2.29
C ILE A 11 -10.83 -2.78 -1.01
N LYS A 12 -12.08 -3.24 -1.08
CA LYS A 12 -12.68 -4.14 -0.10
C LYS A 12 -13.28 -5.35 -0.82
N GLY A 13 -12.66 -6.52 -0.64
CA GLY A 13 -13.02 -7.70 -1.42
C GLY A 13 -12.77 -7.48 -2.90
N GLU A 14 -13.84 -7.58 -3.70
CA GLU A 14 -13.80 -7.37 -5.16
C GLU A 14 -14.21 -5.96 -5.59
N LYS A 15 -14.50 -5.07 -4.63
CA LYS A 15 -15.08 -3.76 -4.89
C LYS A 15 -14.10 -2.64 -4.65
N LEU A 16 -14.07 -1.69 -5.59
CA LEU A 16 -13.47 -0.38 -5.35
C LEU A 16 -14.39 0.43 -4.44
N ILE A 17 -13.81 1.02 -3.41
CA ILE A 17 -14.54 1.76 -2.39
C ILE A 17 -13.99 3.16 -2.19
N LYS A 18 -14.81 4.02 -1.61
CA LYS A 18 -14.44 5.35 -1.16
C LYS A 18 -14.93 5.58 0.27
N GLY A 19 -14.06 6.07 1.13
CA GLY A 19 -14.46 6.60 2.43
C GLY A 19 -15.29 7.88 2.25
N MET A 20 -16.47 7.93 2.84
CA MET A 20 -17.35 9.10 2.86
C MET A 20 -17.36 9.68 4.27
N HIS A 21 -16.46 10.62 4.55
CA HIS A 21 -16.31 11.25 5.87
C HIS A 21 -16.35 10.21 7.02
N LEU A 22 -17.25 10.36 7.98
CA LEU A 22 -17.45 9.41 9.07
C LEU A 22 -18.62 8.42 8.84
N GLU A 23 -19.22 8.44 7.65
CA GLU A 23 -20.47 7.72 7.37
C GLU A 23 -20.31 6.32 6.75
N GLY A 24 -19.07 5.81 6.69
CA GLY A 24 -18.78 4.46 6.20
C GLY A 24 -18.20 4.39 4.80
N LEU A 25 -18.16 3.19 4.22
CA LEU A 25 -17.54 2.90 2.93
C LEU A 25 -18.60 2.81 1.84
N ARG A 26 -18.42 3.58 0.77
CA ARG A 26 -19.26 3.49 -0.42
C ARG A 26 -18.56 2.71 -1.53
N VAL A 27 -19.26 1.74 -2.09
CA VAL A 27 -18.83 1.06 -3.32
C VAL A 27 -18.98 2.02 -4.51
N ILE A 28 -17.92 2.19 -5.29
CA ILE A 28 -17.91 3.06 -6.48
C ILE A 28 -17.74 2.31 -7.79
N GLY A 29 -17.31 1.05 -7.77
CA GLY A 29 -17.23 0.26 -8.99
C GLY A 29 -16.26 -0.91 -8.97
N ASP A 30 -15.89 -1.35 -10.17
CA ASP A 30 -14.92 -2.41 -10.41
C ASP A 30 -13.49 -1.84 -10.41
N PRO A 31 -12.56 -2.43 -9.63
CA PRO A 31 -11.18 -1.94 -9.55
C PRO A 31 -10.45 -1.93 -10.90
N ASN A 32 -10.66 -2.95 -11.73
CA ASN A 32 -9.96 -3.08 -13.01
C ASN A 32 -10.43 -2.06 -14.03
N GLU A 33 -11.71 -1.73 -14.05
CA GLU A 33 -12.25 -0.67 -14.91
C GLU A 33 -11.68 0.71 -14.55
N TYR A 34 -11.62 1.02 -13.24
CA TYR A 34 -11.02 2.27 -12.78
C TYR A 34 -9.51 2.33 -13.01
N ALA A 35 -8.79 1.21 -12.84
CA ALA A 35 -7.37 1.14 -13.18
C ALA A 35 -7.12 1.46 -14.64
N LYS A 36 -7.89 0.87 -15.57
CA LYS A 36 -7.82 1.18 -16.99
C LYS A 36 -8.13 2.64 -17.30
N LYS A 37 -9.17 3.18 -16.64
CA LYS A 37 -9.53 4.60 -16.79
C LYS A 37 -8.39 5.51 -16.41
N TYR A 38 -7.78 5.31 -15.22
CA TYR A 38 -6.64 6.13 -14.77
C TYR A 38 -5.41 5.96 -15.66
N TYR A 39 -5.10 4.73 -16.06
CA TYR A 39 -4.05 4.46 -17.03
C TYR A 39 -4.25 5.22 -18.34
N ASN A 40 -5.44 5.14 -18.93
CA ASN A 40 -5.78 5.81 -20.19
C ASN A 40 -5.80 7.35 -20.06
N THR A 41 -5.97 7.88 -18.88
CA THR A 41 -5.95 9.32 -18.61
C THR A 41 -4.58 9.83 -18.16
N GLY A 42 -3.54 9.00 -18.17
CA GLY A 42 -2.16 9.41 -18.01
C GLY A 42 -1.59 9.24 -16.57
N ALA A 43 -2.17 8.36 -15.76
CA ALA A 43 -1.52 8.01 -14.50
C ALA A 43 -0.18 7.32 -14.77
N ASP A 44 0.87 7.74 -14.06
CA ASP A 44 2.22 7.18 -14.18
C ASP A 44 2.38 5.86 -13.41
N GLU A 45 1.63 5.70 -12.33
CA GLU A 45 1.63 4.50 -11.48
C GLU A 45 0.24 4.27 -10.86
N LEU A 46 -0.01 3.03 -10.44
CA LEU A 46 -1.20 2.65 -9.67
C LEU A 46 -0.81 2.12 -8.28
N ILE A 47 -1.66 2.39 -7.29
CA ILE A 47 -1.59 1.78 -5.97
C ILE A 47 -2.93 1.12 -5.65
N TYR A 48 -2.91 -0.17 -5.37
CA TYR A 48 -4.03 -0.90 -4.77
C TYR A 48 -3.81 -1.06 -3.27
N ILE A 49 -4.75 -0.62 -2.45
CA ILE A 49 -4.73 -0.83 -1.00
C ILE A 49 -5.94 -1.67 -0.59
N ASP A 50 -5.69 -2.88 -0.09
CA ASP A 50 -6.71 -3.68 0.57
C ASP A 50 -6.94 -3.15 1.98
N ILE A 51 -8.11 -2.56 2.21
CA ILE A 51 -8.45 -1.96 3.50
C ILE A 51 -9.06 -2.97 4.50
N VAL A 52 -9.36 -4.18 4.05
CA VAL A 52 -9.87 -5.28 4.89
C VAL A 52 -8.97 -6.49 4.71
N ALA A 53 -7.82 -6.46 5.38
CA ALA A 53 -6.84 -7.50 5.32
C ALA A 53 -7.30 -8.78 6.04
N SER A 54 -7.98 -9.68 5.35
CA SER A 54 -8.22 -11.04 5.81
C SER A 54 -7.59 -12.05 4.86
N LEU A 55 -7.19 -13.21 5.39
CA LEU A 55 -6.66 -14.30 4.58
C LEU A 55 -7.62 -14.75 3.46
N TYR A 56 -8.91 -14.69 3.74
CA TYR A 56 -9.95 -15.05 2.77
C TYR A 56 -10.02 -14.08 1.58
N GLN A 57 -9.72 -12.81 1.78
CA GLN A 57 -9.81 -11.79 0.73
C GLN A 57 -8.54 -11.64 -0.09
N ARG A 58 -7.42 -12.24 0.34
CA ARG A 58 -6.15 -12.18 -0.38
C ARG A 58 -6.21 -12.85 -1.75
N SER A 59 -6.90 -13.99 -1.87
CA SER A 59 -7.09 -14.65 -3.17
C SER A 59 -7.81 -13.74 -4.18
N LYS A 60 -8.77 -12.96 -3.71
CA LYS A 60 -9.50 -11.99 -4.56
C LYS A 60 -8.62 -10.83 -4.98
N LEU A 61 -7.76 -10.32 -4.09
CA LEU A 61 -6.79 -9.29 -4.41
C LEU A 61 -5.79 -9.76 -5.49
N THR A 62 -5.26 -10.97 -5.37
CA THR A 62 -4.35 -11.54 -6.36
C THR A 62 -5.01 -11.70 -7.74
N GLU A 63 -6.28 -12.05 -7.80
CA GLU A 63 -7.06 -12.10 -9.05
C GLU A 63 -7.22 -10.71 -9.68
N ILE A 64 -7.53 -9.69 -8.89
CA ILE A 64 -7.63 -8.30 -9.34
C ILE A 64 -6.28 -7.83 -9.91
N ILE A 65 -5.17 -8.13 -9.22
CA ILE A 65 -3.82 -7.76 -9.67
C ILE A 65 -3.50 -8.43 -11.00
N LYS A 66 -3.72 -9.74 -11.13
CA LYS A 66 -3.49 -10.48 -12.37
C LYS A 66 -4.29 -9.89 -13.54
N LYS A 67 -5.56 -9.58 -13.31
CA LYS A 67 -6.43 -8.99 -14.32
C LYS A 67 -5.96 -7.60 -14.73
N THR A 68 -5.55 -6.76 -13.78
CA THR A 68 -5.01 -5.42 -14.06
C THR A 68 -3.70 -5.51 -14.84
N ALA A 69 -2.77 -6.39 -14.46
CA ALA A 69 -1.48 -6.55 -15.10
C ALA A 69 -1.58 -6.92 -16.60
N ASN A 70 -2.69 -7.52 -17.02
CA ASN A 70 -2.93 -7.86 -18.42
C ASN A 70 -3.36 -6.66 -19.28
N SER A 71 -3.75 -5.55 -18.70
CA SER A 71 -4.34 -4.42 -19.43
C SER A 71 -3.81 -3.04 -19.06
N VAL A 72 -2.99 -2.96 -18.03
CA VAL A 72 -2.40 -1.72 -17.53
C VAL A 72 -0.88 -1.90 -17.45
N PHE A 73 -0.14 -1.02 -18.13
CA PHE A 73 1.31 -1.15 -18.35
C PHE A 73 2.11 -0.04 -17.67
N VAL A 74 1.69 0.33 -16.47
CA VAL A 74 2.43 1.21 -15.56
C VAL A 74 2.78 0.44 -14.28
N PRO A 75 3.79 0.86 -13.50
CA PRO A 75 4.11 0.22 -12.24
C PRO A 75 2.91 0.15 -11.30
N MET A 76 2.75 -0.99 -10.65
CA MET A 76 1.65 -1.26 -9.73
C MET A 76 2.18 -1.61 -8.35
N THR A 77 1.83 -0.80 -7.37
CA THR A 77 2.07 -1.04 -5.96
C THR A 77 0.84 -1.67 -5.31
N VAL A 78 1.05 -2.65 -4.46
CA VAL A 78 -0.03 -3.29 -3.69
C VAL A 78 0.29 -3.21 -2.20
N GLY A 79 -0.68 -2.81 -1.41
CA GLY A 79 -0.58 -2.72 0.04
C GLY A 79 -1.83 -3.20 0.75
N GLY A 80 -1.73 -3.26 2.07
CA GLY A 80 -2.79 -3.74 2.96
C GLY A 80 -2.60 -5.20 3.36
N GLY A 81 -2.52 -5.47 4.65
CA GLY A 81 -2.47 -6.80 5.23
C GLY A 81 -1.26 -7.66 4.94
N ILE A 82 -0.18 -7.09 4.43
CA ILE A 82 1.08 -7.81 4.21
C ILE A 82 1.77 -8.01 5.56
N ARG A 83 2.11 -9.27 5.90
CA ARG A 83 2.63 -9.65 7.21
C ARG A 83 4.02 -10.28 7.18
N ASN A 84 4.40 -10.87 6.05
CA ASN A 84 5.64 -11.62 5.89
C ASN A 84 6.12 -11.64 4.43
N THR A 85 7.29 -12.20 4.19
CA THR A 85 7.89 -12.29 2.86
C THR A 85 7.13 -13.23 1.91
N GLN A 86 6.38 -14.21 2.41
CA GLN A 86 5.55 -15.06 1.55
C GLN A 86 4.39 -14.27 0.95
N ASP A 87 3.75 -13.41 1.75
CA ASP A 87 2.72 -12.49 1.25
C ASP A 87 3.25 -11.62 0.12
N VAL A 88 4.47 -11.10 0.26
CA VAL A 88 5.14 -10.31 -0.79
C VAL A 88 5.39 -11.15 -2.04
N THR A 89 5.89 -12.38 -1.89
CA THR A 89 6.12 -13.31 -3.00
C THR A 89 4.83 -13.54 -3.80
N ASP A 90 3.73 -13.80 -3.13
CA ASP A 90 2.43 -14.06 -3.76
C ASP A 90 1.92 -12.86 -4.55
N LEU A 91 2.08 -11.65 -4.01
CA LEU A 91 1.66 -10.40 -4.67
C LEU A 91 2.53 -10.09 -5.90
N LEU A 92 3.85 -10.21 -5.78
CA LEU A 92 4.76 -9.98 -6.91
C LEU A 92 4.55 -11.02 -8.03
N ASN A 93 4.34 -12.30 -7.69
CA ASN A 93 3.99 -13.34 -8.65
C ASN A 93 2.65 -13.11 -9.33
N SER A 94 1.76 -12.35 -8.71
CA SER A 94 0.46 -11.98 -9.29
C SER A 94 0.54 -10.81 -10.27
N GLY A 95 1.67 -10.09 -10.32
CA GLY A 95 1.90 -8.98 -11.23
C GLY A 95 2.12 -7.62 -10.59
N ALA A 96 2.17 -7.54 -9.25
CA ALA A 96 2.60 -6.32 -8.57
C ALA A 96 4.09 -6.07 -8.81
N ASP A 97 4.47 -4.81 -8.95
CA ASP A 97 5.88 -4.39 -9.10
C ASP A 97 6.48 -4.02 -7.74
N LYS A 98 5.66 -3.49 -6.84
CA LYS A 98 6.06 -3.03 -5.51
C LYS A 98 5.01 -3.42 -4.47
N VAL A 99 5.45 -3.48 -3.22
CA VAL A 99 4.56 -3.70 -2.06
C VAL A 99 4.69 -2.55 -1.07
N ALA A 100 3.56 -2.16 -0.46
CA ALA A 100 3.52 -1.15 0.58
C ALA A 100 3.12 -1.79 1.92
N ILE A 101 3.98 -1.67 2.92
CA ILE A 101 3.78 -2.29 4.24
C ILE A 101 3.72 -1.20 5.31
N ASN A 102 2.72 -1.26 6.19
CA ASN A 102 2.58 -0.37 7.34
C ASN A 102 2.69 -1.14 8.66
N THR A 103 1.59 -1.71 9.13
CA THR A 103 1.46 -2.28 10.48
C THR A 103 2.53 -3.33 10.79
N ALA A 104 2.79 -4.27 9.89
CA ALA A 104 3.79 -5.30 10.10
C ALA A 104 5.23 -4.74 10.18
N ALA A 105 5.53 -3.69 9.41
CA ALA A 105 6.84 -3.03 9.45
C ALA A 105 7.04 -2.25 10.76
N VAL A 106 6.01 -1.62 11.29
CA VAL A 106 6.08 -0.93 12.59
C VAL A 106 6.29 -1.93 13.71
N LYS A 107 5.57 -3.06 13.68
CA LYS A 107 5.69 -4.13 14.69
C LYS A 107 7.04 -4.86 14.62
N ARG A 108 7.56 -5.07 13.42
CA ARG A 108 8.83 -5.76 13.18
C ARG A 108 9.61 -5.11 12.01
N PRO A 109 10.41 -4.08 12.29
CA PRO A 109 11.14 -3.33 11.25
C PRO A 109 12.08 -4.19 10.38
N GLU A 110 12.57 -5.31 10.90
CA GLU A 110 13.42 -6.26 10.18
C GLU A 110 12.74 -6.81 8.92
N LEU A 111 11.40 -6.83 8.88
CA LEU A 111 10.64 -7.22 7.68
C LEU A 111 11.00 -6.35 6.46
N ILE A 112 11.27 -5.06 6.68
CA ILE A 112 11.70 -4.15 5.60
C ILE A 112 13.00 -4.65 4.98
N SER A 113 13.98 -5.02 5.82
CA SER A 113 15.26 -5.55 5.35
C SER A 113 15.12 -6.90 4.65
N GLU A 114 14.30 -7.79 5.18
CA GLU A 114 14.04 -9.10 4.59
C GLU A 114 13.43 -8.97 3.18
N VAL A 115 12.48 -8.07 3.00
CA VAL A 115 11.85 -7.80 1.70
C VAL A 115 12.84 -7.14 0.75
N SER A 116 13.54 -6.10 1.19
CA SER A 116 14.48 -5.38 0.33
C SER A 116 15.68 -6.22 -0.09
N GLN A 117 16.18 -7.10 0.77
CA GLN A 117 17.25 -8.03 0.43
C GLN A 117 16.81 -9.12 -0.56
N LYS A 118 15.60 -9.63 -0.40
CA LYS A 118 15.07 -10.71 -1.25
C LYS A 118 14.59 -10.21 -2.62
N PHE A 119 13.95 -9.04 -2.67
CA PHE A 119 13.26 -8.56 -3.87
C PHE A 119 13.83 -7.24 -4.43
N GLY A 120 14.74 -6.60 -3.71
CA GLY A 120 15.31 -5.30 -4.05
C GLY A 120 14.61 -4.15 -3.32
N THR A 121 15.38 -3.09 -3.03
CA THR A 121 14.88 -1.90 -2.32
C THR A 121 13.77 -1.20 -3.09
N GLN A 122 13.82 -1.21 -4.42
CA GLN A 122 12.82 -0.61 -5.30
C GLN A 122 11.43 -1.26 -5.17
N CYS A 123 11.34 -2.49 -4.66
CA CYS A 123 10.06 -3.19 -4.41
C CYS A 123 9.45 -2.84 -3.06
N MET A 124 10.24 -2.29 -2.12
CA MET A 124 9.82 -2.10 -0.73
C MET A 124 9.41 -0.65 -0.48
N ILE A 125 8.11 -0.43 -0.32
CA ILE A 125 7.54 0.84 0.11
C ILE A 125 7.07 0.71 1.56
N VAL A 126 7.46 1.64 2.42
CA VAL A 126 6.86 1.77 3.75
C VAL A 126 5.73 2.78 3.69
N SER A 127 4.51 2.32 3.97
CA SER A 127 3.34 3.19 4.09
C SER A 127 3.23 3.70 5.52
N ILE A 128 3.09 5.01 5.68
CA ILE A 128 3.00 5.68 6.98
C ILE A 128 1.65 6.38 7.09
N GLU A 129 0.82 5.92 8.00
CA GLU A 129 -0.38 6.66 8.38
C GLU A 129 -0.02 7.65 9.49
N ALA A 130 -0.10 8.94 9.16
CA ALA A 130 0.31 10.04 10.03
C ALA A 130 -0.89 10.83 10.53
N LYS A 131 -0.97 11.04 11.85
CA LYS A 131 -1.96 11.95 12.44
C LYS A 131 -1.27 13.06 13.20
N LYS A 132 -1.74 14.30 12.97
CA LYS A 132 -1.21 15.49 13.62
C LYS A 132 -1.57 15.49 15.11
N LYS A 133 -0.58 15.75 15.94
CA LYS A 133 -0.72 15.92 17.39
C LYS A 133 -1.00 17.38 17.74
N LYS A 134 -1.39 17.62 18.99
CA LYS A 134 -1.65 18.99 19.52
C LYS A 134 -0.41 19.89 19.53
N ASP A 135 0.79 19.29 19.64
CA ASP A 135 2.08 19.96 19.67
C ASP A 135 2.69 20.22 18.28
N ASN A 136 1.87 20.13 17.21
CA ASN A 136 2.26 20.21 15.81
C ASN A 136 3.19 19.10 15.29
N ASN A 137 3.52 18.10 16.08
CA ASN A 137 4.21 16.90 15.64
C ASN A 137 3.23 15.90 15.01
N TRP A 138 3.77 14.88 14.34
CA TRP A 138 2.99 13.85 13.67
C TRP A 138 3.30 12.49 14.28
N GLU A 139 2.27 11.70 14.55
CA GLU A 139 2.37 10.38 15.14
C GLU A 139 2.01 9.30 14.12
N VAL A 140 2.80 8.23 14.09
CA VAL A 140 2.53 7.04 13.28
C VAL A 140 1.36 6.26 13.87
N TYR A 141 0.42 5.88 13.00
CA TYR A 141 -0.71 5.02 13.31
C TYR A 141 -0.62 3.70 12.55
N THR A 142 -1.16 2.64 13.13
CA THR A 142 -1.29 1.31 12.53
C THR A 142 -2.76 0.86 12.46
N ASP A 143 -2.99 -0.33 11.90
CA ASP A 143 -4.33 -0.92 11.76
C ASP A 143 -5.36 0.03 11.12
N CYS A 144 -5.05 0.51 9.92
CA CYS A 144 -5.89 1.46 9.18
C CYS A 144 -6.19 2.74 10.00
N GLY A 145 -5.18 3.26 10.67
CA GLY A 145 -5.28 4.49 11.44
C GLY A 145 -6.03 4.39 12.77
N ARG A 146 -6.26 3.18 13.26
CA ARG A 146 -7.00 2.94 14.51
C ARG A 146 -6.12 2.89 15.74
N GLU A 147 -4.90 2.38 15.62
CA GLU A 147 -3.97 2.19 16.74
C GLU A 147 -2.87 3.24 16.76
N ARG A 148 -2.71 3.87 17.91
CA ARG A 148 -1.61 4.79 18.21
C ARG A 148 -0.35 4.00 18.48
N THR A 149 0.79 4.49 17.98
CA THR A 149 2.10 3.85 18.24
C THR A 149 2.98 4.63 19.18
N GLY A 150 2.73 5.92 19.38
CA GLY A 150 3.61 6.83 20.10
C GLY A 150 4.88 7.22 19.32
N ILE A 151 5.07 6.71 18.11
CA ILE A 151 6.27 6.92 17.30
C ILE A 151 6.10 8.21 16.49
N ASP A 152 7.13 9.05 16.48
CA ASP A 152 7.20 10.22 15.60
C ASP A 152 7.36 9.80 14.14
N VAL A 153 6.65 10.48 13.23
CA VAL A 153 6.65 10.13 11.80
C VAL A 153 8.02 10.31 11.17
N LEU A 154 8.75 11.38 11.52
CA LEU A 154 10.07 11.64 10.95
C LEU A 154 11.10 10.60 11.42
N ASP A 155 11.08 10.28 12.72
CA ASP A 155 11.94 9.25 13.29
C ASP A 155 11.69 7.89 12.65
N TRP A 156 10.41 7.56 12.41
CA TRP A 156 10.03 6.32 11.74
C TRP A 156 10.48 6.31 10.27
N ALA A 157 10.31 7.41 9.54
CA ALA A 157 10.74 7.53 8.15
C ALA A 157 12.25 7.28 8.01
N ILE A 158 13.07 7.93 8.85
CA ILE A 158 14.53 7.74 8.88
C ILE A 158 14.88 6.28 9.22
N LYS A 159 14.18 5.68 10.17
CA LYS A 159 14.39 4.29 10.55
C LYS A 159 14.03 3.33 9.41
N ALA A 160 12.89 3.56 8.76
CA ALA A 160 12.45 2.74 7.61
C ALA A 160 13.47 2.79 6.45
N GLU A 161 14.01 3.96 6.13
CA GLU A 161 15.07 4.11 5.14
C GLU A 161 16.31 3.29 5.52
N LYS A 162 16.77 3.37 6.77
CA LYS A 162 17.92 2.59 7.26
C LYS A 162 17.69 1.08 7.18
N TYR A 163 16.47 0.60 7.33
CA TYR A 163 16.13 -0.82 7.15
C TYR A 163 16.02 -1.23 5.68
N GLY A 164 16.03 -0.30 4.74
CA GLY A 164 16.08 -0.59 3.31
C GLY A 164 14.79 -0.28 2.53
N ALA A 165 13.92 0.56 3.07
CA ALA A 165 12.79 1.07 2.30
C ALA A 165 13.29 1.88 1.10
N GLY A 166 12.80 1.58 -0.10
CA GLY A 166 13.13 2.31 -1.31
C GLY A 166 12.28 3.56 -1.51
N GLU A 167 11.05 3.54 -1.01
CA GLU A 167 10.11 4.67 -1.07
C GLU A 167 9.28 4.76 0.21
N LEU A 168 8.77 5.94 0.50
CA LEU A 168 7.80 6.19 1.57
C LEU A 168 6.49 6.69 0.95
N LEU A 169 5.36 6.14 1.42
CA LEU A 169 4.01 6.58 1.10
C LEU A 169 3.37 7.17 2.36
N ILE A 170 3.14 8.49 2.41
CA ILE A 170 2.62 9.21 3.59
C ILE A 170 1.24 9.78 3.28
#